data_e3c90a71a61fc7bf1c571a8c78aac122
#
_entry.id   e3c90a71a61fc7bf1c571a8c78aac122
#
_cell.length_a   1.000
_cell.length_b   1.000
_cell.length_c   1.000
_cell.angle_alpha   90.00
_cell.angle_beta   90.00
_cell.angle_gamma   90.00
#
_symmetry.space_group_name_H-M   'P 1'
#
loop_
_entity.id
_entity.type
_entity.pdbx_description
1 polymer ?
#
loop_
_entity_poly.entity_id
_entity_poly.type
_entity_poly.pdbx_seq_one_letter_code
_entity_poly.pdbx_strand_id
1 'polypeptide(L)'
;MKMRSFQTRAFDIKDQNKVMRVVVAALQDLGFIIERANGPMGLVTAGKFGPNGNGFVEVTVVVRAKGKEQTEVRVNALFNTKPVEDPKAYQNFFIAVERSLFVTQG
;
A
#
# COMPACT_ATOMS: atom_id res chain seq x y z
N MET A 1 2.31 16.68 5.59
CA MET A 1 0.92 16.21 5.78
C MET A 1 0.87 15.23 6.94
N LYS A 2 -0.13 15.36 7.78
CA LYS A 2 -0.29 14.48 8.93
C LYS A 2 -0.96 13.17 8.49
N MET A 3 -0.32 12.04 8.75
CA MET A 3 -0.92 10.73 8.47
C MET A 3 -2.07 10.44 9.43
N ARG A 4 -3.16 9.93 8.90
CA ARG A 4 -4.30 9.51 9.71
C ARG A 4 -4.10 8.06 10.13
N SER A 5 -4.70 7.68 11.24
CA SER A 5 -4.53 6.33 11.78
C SER A 5 -4.95 5.23 10.80
N PHE A 6 -5.97 5.49 9.96
CA PHE A 6 -6.42 4.50 8.98
C PHE A 6 -5.49 4.34 7.79
N GLN A 7 -4.45 5.18 7.67
CA GLN A 7 -3.46 5.10 6.60
C GLN A 7 -2.24 4.27 7.01
N THR A 8 -2.22 3.74 8.22
CA THR A 8 -1.09 2.99 8.75
C THR A 8 -1.59 1.70 9.41
N ARG A 9 -0.89 0.59 9.15
CA ARG A 9 -1.19 -0.68 9.81
C ARG A 9 0.12 -1.44 10.05
N ALA A 10 0.21 -2.09 11.22
CA ALA A 10 1.33 -2.98 11.53
C ALA A 10 0.90 -4.43 11.35
N PHE A 11 1.81 -5.24 10.84
CA PHE A 11 1.60 -6.68 10.63
C PHE A 11 2.62 -7.44 11.46
N ASP A 12 2.20 -8.58 12.01
CA ASP A 12 3.07 -9.46 12.80
C ASP A 12 3.95 -10.30 11.87
N ILE A 13 4.68 -9.63 11.02
CA ILE A 13 5.58 -10.26 10.05
C ILE A 13 6.91 -9.53 10.12
N LYS A 14 7.94 -10.28 10.41
CA LYS A 14 9.29 -9.78 10.56
C LYS A 14 9.96 -9.52 9.21
N ASP A 15 9.63 -10.32 8.21
CA ASP A 15 10.26 -10.26 6.89
C ASP A 15 9.72 -9.09 6.08
N GLN A 16 10.47 -8.00 6.06
CA GLN A 16 10.13 -6.79 5.33
C GLN A 16 9.98 -7.03 3.83
N ASN A 17 10.84 -7.88 3.27
CA ASN A 17 10.79 -8.19 1.84
C ASN A 17 9.52 -8.92 1.46
N LYS A 18 9.04 -9.79 2.33
CA LYS A 18 7.76 -10.48 2.14
C LYS A 18 6.62 -9.48 2.09
N VAL A 19 6.62 -8.52 3.02
CA VAL A 19 5.58 -7.49 3.05
C VAL A 19 5.65 -6.62 1.81
N MET A 20 6.85 -6.29 1.33
CA MET A 20 7.02 -5.55 0.08
C MET A 20 6.36 -6.28 -1.10
N ARG A 21 6.60 -7.57 -1.24
CA ARG A 21 6.01 -8.37 -2.32
C ARG A 21 4.49 -8.41 -2.24
N VAL A 22 3.97 -8.51 -1.01
CA VAL A 22 2.54 -8.54 -0.78
C VAL A 22 1.89 -7.20 -1.12
N VAL A 23 2.55 -6.10 -0.76
CA VAL A 23 2.06 -4.76 -1.11
C VAL A 23 1.98 -4.59 -2.63
N VAL A 24 3.02 -5.01 -3.35
CA VAL A 24 3.03 -4.95 -4.81
C VAL A 24 1.87 -5.77 -5.39
N ALA A 25 1.69 -7.00 -4.91
CA ALA A 25 0.61 -7.86 -5.37
C ALA A 25 -0.77 -7.24 -5.10
N ALA A 26 -0.96 -6.67 -3.91
CA ALA A 26 -2.21 -6.04 -3.54
C ALA A 26 -2.54 -4.86 -4.46
N LEU A 27 -1.55 -4.02 -4.75
CA LEU A 27 -1.74 -2.88 -5.65
C LEU A 27 -2.11 -3.35 -7.06
N GLN A 28 -1.45 -4.40 -7.55
CA GLN A 28 -1.76 -4.95 -8.87
C GLN A 28 -3.18 -5.52 -8.91
N ASP A 29 -3.60 -6.20 -7.84
CA ASP A 29 -4.96 -6.73 -7.72
C ASP A 29 -6.01 -5.62 -7.75
N LEU A 30 -5.66 -4.44 -7.26
CA LEU A 30 -6.54 -3.28 -7.28
C LEU A 30 -6.48 -2.50 -8.59
N GLY A 31 -5.72 -3.00 -9.56
CA GLY A 31 -5.64 -2.39 -10.88
C GLY A 31 -4.56 -1.33 -11.04
N PHE A 32 -3.68 -1.18 -10.06
CA PHE A 32 -2.58 -0.22 -10.16
C PHE A 32 -1.43 -0.77 -10.99
N ILE A 33 -0.75 0.13 -11.67
CA ILE A 33 0.49 -0.17 -12.38
C ILE A 33 1.63 0.29 -11.46
N ILE A 34 2.54 -0.61 -11.14
CA ILE A 34 3.67 -0.30 -10.28
C ILE A 34 4.67 0.58 -11.05
N GLU A 35 4.97 1.75 -10.52
CA GLU A 35 5.92 2.68 -11.12
C GLU A 35 7.32 2.50 -10.56
N ARG A 36 7.40 2.21 -9.26
CA ARG A 36 8.67 1.98 -8.59
C ARG A 36 8.46 1.05 -7.41
N ALA A 37 9.37 0.11 -7.23
CA ALA A 37 9.40 -0.72 -6.03
C ALA A 37 10.86 -0.83 -5.61
N ASN A 38 11.21 -0.20 -4.48
CA ASN A 38 12.56 -0.16 -3.96
C ASN A 38 12.60 -0.86 -2.61
N GLY A 39 13.06 -2.12 -2.61
CA GLY A 39 13.13 -2.94 -1.41
C GLY A 39 13.97 -2.33 -0.30
N PRO A 40 15.25 -1.94 -0.58
CA PRO A 40 16.10 -1.35 0.45
C PRO A 40 15.52 -0.11 1.11
N MET A 41 14.79 0.72 0.36
CA MET A 41 14.15 1.91 0.93
C MET A 41 12.77 1.64 1.49
N GLY A 42 12.20 0.48 1.21
CA GLY A 42 10.83 0.17 1.62
C GLY A 42 9.79 1.04 0.96
N LEU A 43 9.98 1.37 -0.32
CA LEU A 43 9.13 2.32 -1.02
C LEU A 43 8.49 1.69 -2.25
N VAL A 44 7.16 1.83 -2.37
CA VAL A 44 6.43 1.43 -3.57
C VAL A 44 5.58 2.60 -4.03
N THR A 45 5.67 2.93 -5.32
CA THR A 45 4.77 3.91 -5.93
C THR A 45 4.02 3.25 -7.08
N ALA A 46 2.76 3.63 -7.24
CA ALA A 46 1.89 3.05 -8.26
C ALA A 46 0.83 4.06 -8.68
N GLY A 47 0.26 3.83 -9.84
CA GLY A 47 -0.76 4.73 -10.36
C GLY A 47 -1.79 4.02 -11.21
N LYS A 48 -2.96 4.62 -11.35
CA LYS A 48 -3.99 4.17 -12.27
C LYS A 48 -4.94 5.31 -12.61
N PHE A 49 -5.58 5.19 -13.76
CA PHE A 49 -6.65 6.13 -14.12
C PHE A 49 -7.89 5.86 -13.29
N GLY A 50 -8.64 6.91 -12.98
CA GLY A 50 -9.91 6.81 -12.29
C GLY A 50 -10.99 6.21 -13.18
N PRO A 51 -12.23 6.11 -12.65
CA PRO A 51 -13.35 5.52 -13.39
C PRO A 51 -13.54 6.17 -14.75
N ASN A 52 -13.72 5.34 -15.78
CA ASN A 52 -13.93 5.79 -17.17
C ASN A 52 -12.76 6.63 -17.71
N GLY A 53 -11.56 6.43 -17.17
CA GLY A 53 -10.40 7.18 -17.61
C GLY A 53 -10.34 8.60 -17.06
N ASN A 54 -11.22 8.96 -16.14
CA ASN A 54 -11.28 10.31 -15.56
C ASN A 54 -10.37 10.40 -14.34
N GLY A 55 -9.39 11.31 -14.43
CA GLY A 55 -8.48 11.56 -13.32
C GLY A 55 -7.41 10.48 -13.18
N PHE A 56 -6.51 10.71 -12.26
CA PHE A 56 -5.39 9.80 -12.03
C PHE A 56 -5.15 9.63 -10.54
N VAL A 57 -5.06 8.38 -10.10
CA VAL A 57 -4.78 8.03 -8.69
C VAL A 57 -3.31 7.66 -8.57
N GLU A 58 -2.61 8.32 -7.67
CA GLU A 58 -1.23 8.01 -7.33
C GLU A 58 -1.15 7.49 -5.91
N VAL A 59 -0.45 6.37 -5.71
CA VAL A 59 -0.31 5.76 -4.38
C VAL A 59 1.16 5.63 -4.04
N THR A 60 1.51 6.01 -2.82
CA THR A 60 2.84 5.81 -2.26
C THR A 60 2.69 4.95 -1.02
N VAL A 61 3.44 3.86 -0.96
CA VAL A 61 3.43 2.94 0.19
C VAL A 61 4.84 2.88 0.76
N VAL A 62 4.94 3.04 2.08
CA VAL A 62 6.20 2.92 2.80
C VAL A 62 6.12 1.71 3.73
N VAL A 63 7.10 0.81 3.62
CA VAL A 63 7.17 -0.42 4.39
C VAL A 63 8.40 -0.34 5.28
N ARG A 64 8.22 -0.42 6.60
CA ARG A 64 9.31 -0.28 7.57
C ARG A 64 9.21 -1.30 8.68
N ALA A 65 10.37 -1.69 9.21
CA ALA A 65 10.40 -2.51 10.42
C ALA A 65 9.80 -1.71 11.57
N LYS A 66 9.02 -2.40 12.41
CA LYS A 66 8.48 -1.82 13.64
C LYS A 66 8.88 -2.75 14.79
N GLY A 67 9.87 -2.32 15.57
CA GLY A 67 10.44 -3.20 16.56
C GLY A 67 11.12 -4.40 15.93
N LYS A 68 11.14 -5.53 16.62
CA LYS A 68 11.84 -6.74 16.16
C LYS A 68 10.96 -7.73 15.43
N GLU A 69 9.65 -7.64 15.62
CA GLU A 69 8.74 -8.68 15.17
C GLU A 69 7.68 -8.21 14.19
N GLN A 70 7.58 -6.90 13.96
CA GLN A 70 6.51 -6.35 13.13
C GLN A 70 7.04 -5.54 11.97
N THR A 71 6.19 -5.39 10.96
CA THR A 71 6.43 -4.51 9.83
C THR A 71 5.25 -3.54 9.73
N GLU A 72 5.56 -2.27 9.60
CA GLU A 72 4.56 -1.22 9.46
C GLU A 72 4.41 -0.85 8.00
N VAL A 73 3.15 -0.71 7.55
CA VAL A 73 2.82 -0.27 6.20
C VAL A 73 2.05 1.03 6.29
N ARG A 74 2.56 2.06 5.64
CA ARG A 74 1.90 3.37 5.53
C ARG A 74 1.54 3.61 4.07
N VAL A 75 0.31 4.05 3.85
CA VAL A 75 -0.16 4.31 2.49
C VAL A 75 -0.71 5.71 2.39
N ASN A 76 -0.37 6.38 1.29
CA ASN A 76 -0.86 7.71 0.98
C ASN A 76 -1.30 7.73 -0.48
N ALA A 77 -2.47 8.26 -0.75
CA ALA A 77 -3.02 8.32 -2.10
C ALA A 77 -3.41 9.76 -2.45
N LEU A 78 -3.18 10.09 -3.72
CA LEU A 78 -3.60 11.37 -4.30
C LEU A 78 -4.52 11.09 -5.48
N PHE A 79 -5.58 11.86 -5.60
CA PHE A 79 -6.43 11.87 -6.78
C PHE A 79 -6.33 13.24 -7.44
N ASN A 80 -5.80 13.30 -8.65
CA ASN A 80 -5.51 14.55 -9.34
C ASN A 80 -4.74 15.53 -8.44
N THR A 81 -3.70 15.02 -7.78
CA THR A 81 -2.80 15.75 -6.86
C THR A 81 -3.41 16.16 -5.52
N LYS A 82 -4.68 15.83 -5.26
CA LYS A 82 -5.32 16.12 -3.98
C LYS A 82 -5.32 14.88 -3.09
N PRO A 83 -5.05 15.02 -1.79
CA PRO A 83 -5.05 13.87 -0.89
C PRO A 83 -6.41 13.17 -0.87
N VAL A 84 -6.38 11.84 -0.95
CA VAL A 84 -7.56 11.01 -0.73
C VAL A 84 -7.75 10.88 0.77
N GLU A 85 -8.91 11.29 1.27
CA GLU A 85 -9.18 11.29 2.71
C GLU A 85 -10.26 10.30 3.13
N ASP A 86 -10.89 9.62 2.17
CA ASP A 86 -11.92 8.63 2.46
C ASP A 86 -11.29 7.39 3.11
N PRO A 87 -11.63 7.06 4.37
CA PRO A 87 -11.08 5.89 5.04
C PRO A 87 -11.32 4.60 4.29
N LYS A 88 -12.41 4.51 3.54
CA LYS A 88 -12.78 3.32 2.79
C LYS A 88 -11.75 2.96 1.73
N ALA A 89 -11.16 3.96 1.08
CA ALA A 89 -10.13 3.73 0.07
C ALA A 89 -8.93 3.02 0.67
N TYR A 90 -8.48 3.46 1.84
CA TYR A 90 -7.34 2.86 2.53
C TYR A 90 -7.69 1.50 3.12
N GLN A 91 -8.91 1.36 3.63
CA GLN A 91 -9.41 0.09 4.14
C GLN A 91 -9.40 -0.97 3.04
N ASN A 92 -9.83 -0.63 1.84
CA ASN A 92 -9.82 -1.54 0.69
C ASN A 92 -8.40 -1.97 0.33
N PHE A 93 -7.45 -1.05 0.42
CA PHE A 93 -6.04 -1.37 0.20
C PHE A 93 -5.55 -2.40 1.23
N PHE A 94 -5.82 -2.16 2.51
CA PHE A 94 -5.36 -3.09 3.56
C PHE A 94 -6.06 -4.44 3.50
N ILE A 95 -7.32 -4.47 3.09
CA ILE A 95 -8.02 -5.74 2.84
C ILE A 95 -7.31 -6.53 1.74
N ALA A 96 -6.89 -5.85 0.67
CA ALA A 96 -6.16 -6.49 -0.41
C ALA A 96 -4.79 -7.00 0.07
N VAL A 97 -4.11 -6.24 0.91
CA VAL A 97 -2.83 -6.65 1.51
C VAL A 97 -3.01 -7.91 2.36
N GLU A 98 -4.01 -7.92 3.23
CA GLU A 98 -4.30 -9.07 4.09
C GLU A 98 -4.65 -10.32 3.27
N ARG A 99 -5.43 -10.14 2.21
CA ARG A 99 -5.79 -11.25 1.31
C ARG A 99 -4.55 -11.82 0.63
N SER A 100 -3.66 -10.95 0.16
CA SER A 100 -2.41 -11.36 -0.45
C SER A 100 -1.50 -12.09 0.53
N LEU A 101 -1.43 -11.62 1.78
CA LEU A 101 -0.67 -12.28 2.84
C LEU A 101 -1.20 -13.68 3.08
N PHE A 102 -2.51 -13.85 3.14
CA PHE A 102 -3.14 -15.14 3.37
C PHE A 102 -2.78 -16.13 2.26
N VAL A 103 -2.85 -15.72 1.01
CA VAL A 103 -2.50 -16.57 -0.13
C VAL A 103 -1.02 -16.96 -0.09
N THR A 104 -0.16 -16.01 0.25
CA THR A 104 1.29 -16.23 0.27
C THR A 104 1.70 -17.17 1.40
N GLN A 105 0.97 -17.17 2.51
CA GLN A 105 1.24 -18.03 3.66
C GLN A 105 0.65 -19.42 3.53
N GLY A 106 -0.33 -19.59 2.69
CA GLY A 106 -1.06 -20.83 2.48
C GLY A 106 -0.34 -21.91 1.67
#